data_83894f94198681fc132fd8290bb4b452
#
_entry.id   83894f94198681fc132fd8290bb4b452
#
_cell.length_a   1.000
_cell.length_b   1.000
_cell.length_c   1.000
_cell.angle_alpha   90.00
_cell.angle_beta   90.00
_cell.angle_gamma   90.00
#
_symmetry.space_group_name_H-M   'P 1'
#
loop_
_entity.id
_entity.type
_entity.pdbx_description
1 polymer ?
#
loop_
_entity_poly.entity_id
_entity_poly.type
_entity_poly.pdbx_seq_one_letter_code
_entity_poly.pdbx_strand_id
1 'polypeptide(L)'
;MIYIIGLGPNDSSNIKENIKNLLLNNTSAKIIARTKEHPAIDFLEQNNILFETCDKFYTENDNFENTYSNIASYILEAAEKNDVMYLVPGHPMVAELTTQLLIKNGKNVKVIGGESFLDSCFNAAQFDPVEGFTLADATAPETLSSVNPHNHLLITQCYDDITAATVSCELMEIYPYDHIVTIIEQAGALDEHIYTSTLQELSAEVGEQVNNLRALYIPPLKNSLSYNIKDYASEYNDEDEITEDDLINKLENLVSKLKKNSDRTDDYTVDNAKTLAQIINTSLDFTIACDAYYELSDIVNEMKEDRENG
;
A
#
# COMPACT_ATOMS: atom_id res chain seq x y z
N MET A 1 12.39 28.21 14.79
CA MET A 1 12.54 26.80 14.34
C MET A 1 11.19 26.11 14.38
N ILE A 2 10.94 25.15 13.48
CA ILE A 2 9.72 24.34 13.50
C ILE A 2 10.10 22.89 13.87
N TYR A 3 9.52 22.38 14.94
CA TYR A 3 9.61 20.97 15.32
C TYR A 3 8.29 20.31 14.97
N ILE A 4 8.29 19.34 14.05
CA ILE A 4 7.12 18.54 13.70
C ILE A 4 7.22 17.25 14.49
N ILE A 5 6.25 16.99 15.36
CA ILE A 5 6.32 15.96 16.40
C ILE A 5 5.16 15.01 16.28
N GLY A 6 5.44 13.71 16.10
CA GLY A 6 4.43 12.67 16.08
C GLY A 6 4.04 12.24 17.49
N LEU A 7 2.74 12.22 17.78
CA LEU A 7 2.20 11.81 19.07
C LEU A 7 1.94 10.30 19.20
N GLY A 8 2.14 9.53 18.14
CA GLY A 8 1.71 8.14 18.08
C GLY A 8 0.28 7.97 17.59
N PRO A 9 -0.16 6.75 17.29
CA PRO A 9 -1.43 6.49 16.61
C PRO A 9 -2.66 6.54 17.53
N ASN A 10 -2.49 6.36 18.84
CA ASN A 10 -3.57 6.21 19.80
C ASN A 10 -3.44 7.19 20.98
N ASP A 11 -3.56 6.70 22.19
CA ASP A 11 -3.53 7.50 23.41
C ASP A 11 -2.10 7.86 23.88
N SER A 12 -2.01 8.39 25.06
CA SER A 12 -0.73 8.83 25.67
C SER A 12 0.28 7.71 25.90
N SER A 13 -0.12 6.43 25.85
CA SER A 13 0.81 5.30 25.99
C SER A 13 1.74 5.17 24.78
N ASN A 14 1.26 5.57 23.60
CA ASN A 14 2.03 5.56 22.34
C ASN A 14 2.93 6.80 22.17
N ILE A 15 2.81 7.82 23.04
CA ILE A 15 3.76 8.94 23.01
C ILE A 15 5.09 8.47 23.56
N LYS A 16 6.14 8.50 22.73
CA LYS A 16 7.50 8.14 23.15
C LYS A 16 7.98 8.98 24.31
N GLU A 17 8.68 8.38 25.26
CA GLU A 17 9.13 9.03 26.48
C GLU A 17 9.96 10.29 26.24
N ASN A 18 10.82 10.28 25.23
CA ASN A 18 11.59 11.46 24.84
C ASN A 18 10.72 12.62 24.34
N ILE A 19 9.57 12.33 23.72
CA ILE A 19 8.59 13.33 23.27
C ILE A 19 7.83 13.89 24.48
N LYS A 20 7.38 13.03 25.42
CA LYS A 20 6.78 13.47 26.69
C LYS A 20 7.70 14.44 27.41
N ASN A 21 8.96 14.06 27.58
CA ASN A 21 9.96 14.89 28.22
C ASN A 21 10.21 16.22 27.47
N LEU A 22 10.21 16.20 26.13
CA LEU A 22 10.35 17.40 25.32
C LEU A 22 9.17 18.37 25.54
N LEU A 23 7.95 17.86 25.59
CA LEU A 23 6.74 18.66 25.81
C LEU A 23 6.65 19.21 27.23
N LEU A 24 6.97 18.39 28.25
CA LEU A 24 6.94 18.78 29.66
C LEU A 24 8.01 19.85 30.01
N ASN A 25 9.16 19.77 29.36
CA ASN A 25 10.26 20.74 29.63
C ASN A 25 10.23 21.95 28.68
N ASN A 26 9.20 22.06 27.81
CA ASN A 26 9.05 23.22 26.93
C ASN A 26 8.71 24.47 27.73
N THR A 27 9.51 25.50 27.59
CA THR A 27 9.30 26.79 28.30
C THR A 27 9.06 27.98 27.37
N SER A 28 9.24 27.80 26.06
CA SER A 28 9.27 28.95 25.14
C SER A 28 8.65 28.71 23.76
N ALA A 29 8.68 27.49 23.27
CA ALA A 29 8.10 27.20 21.96
C ALA A 29 6.56 27.21 22.01
N LYS A 30 5.94 27.80 21.00
CA LYS A 30 4.50 27.74 20.80
C LYS A 30 4.09 26.33 20.38
N ILE A 31 3.14 25.72 21.08
CA ILE A 31 2.61 24.39 20.76
C ILE A 31 1.33 24.54 19.96
N ILE A 32 1.30 23.88 18.80
CA ILE A 32 0.14 23.84 17.90
C ILE A 32 -0.15 22.37 17.57
N ALA A 33 -1.31 21.87 17.96
CA ALA A 33 -1.76 20.53 17.59
C ALA A 33 -2.56 20.58 16.30
N ARG A 34 -2.40 19.57 15.44
CA ARG A 34 -3.17 19.44 14.21
C ARG A 34 -4.67 19.41 14.48
N THR A 35 -5.08 18.64 15.46
CA THR A 35 -6.47 18.52 15.91
C THR A 35 -6.55 18.29 17.40
N LYS A 36 -7.67 18.66 17.99
CA LYS A 36 -8.03 18.32 19.37
C LYS A 36 -8.61 16.89 19.48
N GLU A 37 -9.14 16.37 18.39
CA GLU A 37 -9.84 15.08 18.35
C GLU A 37 -8.88 13.88 18.24
N HIS A 38 -7.79 13.87 19.00
CA HIS A 38 -6.87 12.76 19.04
C HIS A 38 -6.61 12.35 20.50
N PRO A 39 -6.71 11.05 20.87
CA PRO A 39 -6.59 10.61 22.26
C PRO A 39 -5.29 11.03 22.98
N ALA A 40 -4.19 11.16 22.24
CA ALA A 40 -2.92 11.61 22.80
C ALA A 40 -2.97 13.07 23.32
N ILE A 41 -3.96 13.87 22.94
CA ILE A 41 -4.14 15.26 23.42
C ILE A 41 -4.43 15.28 24.90
N ASP A 42 -5.06 14.27 25.47
CA ASP A 42 -5.29 14.12 26.90
C ASP A 42 -4.00 14.29 27.71
N PHE A 43 -2.84 13.87 27.16
CA PHE A 43 -1.55 14.07 27.81
C PHE A 43 -1.23 15.55 28.01
N LEU A 44 -1.52 16.39 27.03
CA LEU A 44 -1.28 17.83 27.13
C LEU A 44 -2.20 18.46 28.17
N GLU A 45 -3.49 18.11 28.14
CA GLU A 45 -4.49 18.63 29.07
C GLU A 45 -4.20 18.20 30.51
N GLN A 46 -3.90 16.92 30.77
CA GLN A 46 -3.58 16.39 32.09
C GLN A 46 -2.32 17.01 32.71
N ASN A 47 -1.36 17.43 31.86
CA ASN A 47 -0.13 18.08 32.31
C ASN A 47 -0.19 19.62 32.25
N ASN A 48 -1.38 20.22 31.99
CA ASN A 48 -1.58 21.66 31.88
C ASN A 48 -0.65 22.33 30.84
N ILE A 49 -0.33 21.64 29.77
CA ILE A 49 0.47 22.18 28.67
C ILE A 49 -0.45 23.03 27.79
N LEU A 50 -0.11 24.31 27.63
CA LEU A 50 -0.89 25.22 26.78
C LEU A 50 -0.60 24.94 25.30
N PHE A 51 -1.64 24.78 24.51
CA PHE A 51 -1.54 24.57 23.08
C PHE A 51 -2.71 25.22 22.33
N GLU A 52 -2.51 25.47 21.04
CA GLU A 52 -3.55 25.84 20.08
C GLU A 52 -3.84 24.65 19.15
N THR A 53 -5.01 24.67 18.47
CA THR A 53 -5.36 23.64 17.50
C THR A 53 -5.63 24.21 16.12
N CYS A 54 -5.54 23.35 15.10
CA CYS A 54 -5.83 23.69 13.71
C CYS A 54 -7.26 23.33 13.29
N ASP A 55 -8.13 22.89 14.20
CA ASP A 55 -9.48 22.40 13.89
C ASP A 55 -10.33 23.42 13.12
N LYS A 56 -10.15 24.72 13.37
CA LYS A 56 -10.84 25.78 12.64
C LYS A 56 -10.64 25.72 11.13
N PHE A 57 -9.46 25.29 10.65
CA PHE A 57 -9.17 25.21 9.23
C PHE A 57 -9.96 24.12 8.52
N TYR A 58 -10.40 23.09 9.24
CA TYR A 58 -11.25 22.03 8.71
C TYR A 58 -12.71 22.48 8.55
N THR A 59 -13.15 23.46 9.33
CA THR A 59 -14.50 24.01 9.25
C THR A 59 -14.62 25.19 8.30
N GLU A 60 -13.53 25.89 8.02
CA GLU A 60 -13.46 27.09 7.19
C GLU A 60 -13.17 26.83 5.70
N ASN A 61 -12.77 25.60 5.33
CA ASN A 61 -12.38 25.25 3.97
C ASN A 61 -13.22 24.11 3.40
N ASP A 62 -13.60 24.22 2.14
CA ASP A 62 -14.43 23.24 1.43
C ASP A 62 -13.65 22.03 0.89
N ASN A 63 -12.32 22.07 0.91
CA ASN A 63 -11.48 20.97 0.46
C ASN A 63 -10.21 20.81 1.31
N PHE A 64 -9.71 19.58 1.36
CA PHE A 64 -8.55 19.20 2.16
C PHE A 64 -7.25 19.88 1.72
N GLU A 65 -7.05 20.12 0.44
CA GLU A 65 -5.82 20.72 -0.10
C GLU A 65 -5.63 22.16 0.41
N ASN A 66 -6.71 22.96 0.37
CA ASN A 66 -6.72 24.30 0.94
C ASN A 66 -6.54 24.28 2.45
N THR A 67 -7.17 23.33 3.14
CA THR A 67 -7.05 23.16 4.60
C THR A 67 -5.58 22.96 4.98
N TYR A 68 -4.89 22.01 4.37
CA TYR A 68 -3.48 21.74 4.70
C TYR A 68 -2.54 22.89 4.32
N SER A 69 -2.80 23.58 3.21
CA SER A 69 -2.04 24.77 2.79
C SER A 69 -2.20 25.92 3.78
N ASN A 70 -3.42 26.14 4.29
CA ASN A 70 -3.71 27.17 5.29
C ASN A 70 -3.09 26.85 6.64
N ILE A 71 -3.12 25.57 7.07
CA ILE A 71 -2.43 25.13 8.29
C ILE A 71 -0.91 25.35 8.15
N ALA A 72 -0.32 24.96 7.03
CA ALA A 72 1.11 25.16 6.80
C ALA A 72 1.48 26.65 6.86
N SER A 73 0.70 27.51 6.20
CA SER A 73 0.91 28.96 6.22
C SER A 73 0.84 29.55 7.64
N TYR A 74 -0.16 29.12 8.41
CA TYR A 74 -0.33 29.54 9.81
C TYR A 74 0.88 29.14 10.67
N ILE A 75 1.40 27.94 10.51
CA ILE A 75 2.57 27.46 11.26
C ILE A 75 3.84 28.23 10.85
N LEU A 76 4.02 28.49 9.54
CA LEU A 76 5.13 29.28 9.01
C LEU A 76 5.13 30.71 9.57
N GLU A 77 3.97 31.37 9.59
CA GLU A 77 3.80 32.71 10.17
C GLU A 77 4.12 32.72 11.68
N ALA A 78 3.64 31.73 12.42
CA ALA A 78 3.96 31.58 13.84
C ALA A 78 5.45 31.40 14.10
N ALA A 79 6.13 30.67 13.19
CA ALA A 79 7.57 30.39 13.28
C ALA A 79 8.46 31.60 12.98
N GLU A 80 7.93 32.67 12.41
CA GLU A 80 8.65 33.95 12.23
C GLU A 80 8.95 34.64 13.58
N LYS A 81 8.09 34.39 14.58
CA LYS A 81 8.14 35.08 15.87
C LYS A 81 8.60 34.20 17.01
N ASN A 82 8.35 32.89 16.93
CA ASN A 82 8.62 31.94 18.00
C ASN A 82 9.19 30.63 17.43
N ASP A 83 9.83 29.82 18.26
CA ASP A 83 9.93 28.40 17.95
C ASP A 83 8.55 27.75 18.04
N VAL A 84 8.25 26.83 17.15
CA VAL A 84 6.94 26.16 17.05
C VAL A 84 7.12 24.66 17.19
N MET A 85 6.33 24.02 18.03
CA MET A 85 6.13 22.58 18.09
C MET A 85 4.78 22.26 17.46
N TYR A 86 4.79 21.71 16.25
CA TYR A 86 3.59 21.23 15.55
C TYR A 86 3.40 19.76 15.84
N LEU A 87 2.32 19.43 16.52
CA LEU A 87 2.00 18.08 16.98
C LEU A 87 1.00 17.44 16.02
N VAL A 88 1.35 16.24 15.53
CA VAL A 88 0.49 15.48 14.60
C VAL A 88 0.17 14.09 15.16
N PRO A 89 -1.00 13.52 14.83
CA PRO A 89 -1.30 12.12 15.06
C PRO A 89 -0.28 11.20 14.39
N GLY A 90 0.02 10.07 14.99
CA GLY A 90 0.89 9.05 14.42
C GLY A 90 2.32 9.52 14.17
N HIS A 91 2.84 9.20 13.00
CA HIS A 91 4.17 9.55 12.55
C HIS A 91 4.13 10.70 11.52
N PRO A 92 4.92 11.77 11.68
CA PRO A 92 4.83 12.97 10.83
C PRO A 92 5.07 12.75 9.34
N MET A 93 5.73 11.67 8.96
CA MET A 93 6.04 11.34 7.55
C MET A 93 5.04 10.37 6.92
N VAL A 94 3.99 9.97 7.64
CA VAL A 94 3.00 8.99 7.16
C VAL A 94 1.64 9.67 7.05
N ALA A 95 1.13 9.75 5.83
CA ALA A 95 -0.18 10.34 5.50
C ALA A 95 -0.39 11.77 6.06
N GLU A 96 0.65 12.62 6.06
CA GLU A 96 0.63 13.96 6.66
C GLU A 96 1.12 15.03 5.67
N LEU A 97 0.19 15.54 4.86
CA LEU A 97 0.50 16.51 3.80
C LEU A 97 1.04 17.82 4.36
N THR A 98 0.53 18.31 5.49
CA THR A 98 1.04 19.55 6.13
C THR A 98 2.52 19.44 6.44
N THR A 99 2.98 18.28 6.90
CA THR A 99 4.41 18.01 7.13
C THR A 99 5.23 18.21 5.86
N GLN A 100 4.77 17.67 4.73
CA GLN A 100 5.47 17.82 3.44
C GLN A 100 5.54 19.31 3.01
N LEU A 101 4.46 20.05 3.19
CA LEU A 101 4.41 21.49 2.88
C LEU A 101 5.36 22.28 3.77
N LEU A 102 5.43 21.95 5.07
CA LEU A 102 6.35 22.61 6.01
C LEU A 102 7.82 22.31 5.70
N ILE A 103 8.16 21.09 5.33
CA ILE A 103 9.52 20.70 4.92
C ILE A 103 9.92 21.45 3.65
N LYS A 104 9.00 21.53 2.68
CA LYS A 104 9.26 22.20 1.38
C LYS A 104 9.46 23.70 1.53
N ASN A 105 8.68 24.37 2.38
CA ASN A 105 8.58 25.83 2.43
C ASN A 105 9.22 26.45 3.68
N GLY A 106 9.47 25.65 4.72
CA GLY A 106 9.99 26.12 5.99
C GLY A 106 11.51 26.24 6.00
N LYS A 107 12.00 27.23 6.78
CA LYS A 107 13.42 27.33 7.16
C LYS A 107 13.61 26.69 8.52
N ASN A 108 14.63 25.84 8.69
CA ASN A 108 14.94 25.19 9.96
C ASN A 108 13.77 24.32 10.50
N VAL A 109 13.34 23.34 9.72
CA VAL A 109 12.36 22.32 10.10
C VAL A 109 13.08 21.09 10.64
N LYS A 110 12.61 20.55 11.76
CA LYS A 110 13.10 19.30 12.36
C LYS A 110 11.92 18.38 12.63
N VAL A 111 11.94 17.20 12.00
CA VAL A 111 10.95 16.16 12.25
C VAL A 111 11.39 15.28 13.41
N ILE A 112 10.48 15.02 14.34
CA ILE A 112 10.66 14.11 15.49
C ILE A 112 9.58 13.04 15.36
N GLY A 113 9.98 11.83 14.95
CA GLY A 113 9.05 10.73 14.65
C GLY A 113 8.33 10.23 15.89
N GLY A 114 7.02 9.99 15.74
CA GLY A 114 6.19 9.20 16.63
C GLY A 114 6.20 7.72 16.23
N GLU A 115 5.37 6.92 16.89
CA GLU A 115 4.96 5.60 16.43
C GLU A 115 3.93 5.80 15.31
N SER A 116 3.95 4.92 14.31
CA SER A 116 2.99 4.96 13.20
C SER A 116 1.87 3.96 13.43
N PHE A 117 0.66 4.24 12.93
CA PHE A 117 -0.39 3.23 12.85
C PHE A 117 0.04 2.02 11.99
N LEU A 118 1.03 2.18 11.12
CA LEU A 118 1.57 1.08 10.32
C LEU A 118 2.16 -0.03 11.18
N ASP A 119 2.84 0.33 12.29
CA ASP A 119 3.40 -0.66 13.23
C ASP A 119 2.29 -1.56 13.79
N SER A 120 1.14 -0.97 14.13
CA SER A 120 -0.04 -1.71 14.58
C SER A 120 -0.69 -2.53 13.46
N CYS A 121 -0.74 -2.00 12.24
CA CYS A 121 -1.25 -2.74 11.07
C CYS A 121 -0.38 -3.95 10.74
N PHE A 122 0.96 -3.87 10.84
CA PHE A 122 1.84 -5.01 10.64
C PHE A 122 1.57 -6.12 11.67
N ASN A 123 1.33 -5.72 12.93
CA ASN A 123 0.95 -6.67 13.98
C ASN A 123 -0.40 -7.33 13.70
N ALA A 124 -1.40 -6.57 13.28
CA ALA A 124 -2.75 -7.04 12.97
C ALA A 124 -2.76 -7.96 11.74
N ALA A 125 -2.05 -7.59 10.69
CA ALA A 125 -1.96 -8.34 9.45
C ALA A 125 -0.94 -9.50 9.48
N GLN A 126 -0.05 -9.53 10.48
CA GLN A 126 0.95 -10.58 10.73
C GLN A 126 1.87 -10.84 9.53
N PHE A 127 2.41 -9.78 8.92
CA PHE A 127 3.43 -9.91 7.88
C PHE A 127 4.67 -9.09 8.20
N ASP A 128 5.82 -9.50 7.65
CA ASP A 128 7.07 -8.75 7.76
C ASP A 128 7.19 -7.78 6.56
N PRO A 129 7.22 -6.45 6.79
CA PRO A 129 7.35 -5.48 5.70
C PRO A 129 8.66 -5.62 4.89
N VAL A 130 9.66 -6.38 5.38
CA VAL A 130 10.89 -6.70 4.64
C VAL A 130 10.60 -7.63 3.44
N GLU A 131 9.51 -8.39 3.46
CA GLU A 131 9.06 -9.22 2.33
C GLU A 131 8.59 -8.36 1.14
N GLY A 132 8.50 -7.04 1.34
CA GLY A 132 8.03 -6.07 0.37
C GLY A 132 6.56 -5.73 0.56
N PHE A 133 6.26 -4.44 0.76
CA PHE A 133 4.87 -4.00 0.84
C PHE A 133 4.65 -2.68 0.09
N THR A 134 3.41 -2.47 -0.30
CA THR A 134 2.91 -1.23 -0.89
C THR A 134 1.94 -0.59 0.09
N LEU A 135 2.12 0.70 0.36
CA LEU A 135 1.14 1.53 1.07
C LEU A 135 0.36 2.35 0.05
N ALA A 136 -0.96 2.23 0.07
CA ALA A 136 -1.86 2.96 -0.81
C ALA A 136 -2.92 3.73 0.00
N ASP A 137 -3.59 4.66 -0.65
CA ASP A 137 -4.66 5.47 -0.10
C ASP A 137 -5.96 5.17 -0.86
N ALA A 138 -7.01 4.75 -0.16
CA ALA A 138 -8.31 4.43 -0.77
C ALA A 138 -8.97 5.66 -1.41
N THR A 139 -8.60 6.88 -1.00
CA THR A 139 -9.10 8.14 -1.58
C THR A 139 -8.37 8.58 -2.85
N ALA A 140 -7.30 7.84 -3.24
CA ALA A 140 -6.53 8.05 -4.45
C ALA A 140 -6.52 6.75 -5.30
N PRO A 141 -7.67 6.34 -5.87
CA PRO A 141 -7.83 5.04 -6.53
C PRO A 141 -6.90 4.84 -7.72
N GLU A 142 -6.45 5.92 -8.37
CA GLU A 142 -5.46 5.85 -9.45
C GLU A 142 -4.13 5.23 -9.02
N THR A 143 -3.83 5.24 -7.73
CA THR A 143 -2.62 4.59 -7.19
C THR A 143 -2.77 3.08 -7.09
N LEU A 144 -4.00 2.57 -7.02
CA LEU A 144 -4.30 1.15 -6.86
C LEU A 144 -4.06 0.36 -8.15
N SER A 145 -4.28 0.97 -9.32
CA SER A 145 -4.08 0.33 -10.62
C SER A 145 -2.62 -0.07 -10.93
N SER A 146 -1.66 0.50 -10.18
CA SER A 146 -0.22 0.28 -10.38
C SER A 146 0.44 -0.54 -9.26
N VAL A 147 -0.35 -1.13 -8.35
CA VAL A 147 0.22 -1.94 -7.26
C VAL A 147 0.80 -3.26 -7.79
N ASN A 148 1.90 -3.69 -7.18
CA ASN A 148 2.44 -5.01 -7.48
C ASN A 148 1.66 -6.06 -6.68
N PRO A 149 0.91 -6.98 -7.34
CA PRO A 149 0.09 -7.96 -6.64
C PRO A 149 0.90 -9.03 -5.88
N HIS A 150 2.21 -9.06 -6.06
CA HIS A 150 3.11 -9.97 -5.35
C HIS A 150 3.71 -9.35 -4.07
N ASN A 151 3.43 -8.10 -3.79
CA ASN A 151 3.75 -7.45 -2.52
C ASN A 151 2.55 -7.49 -1.58
N HIS A 152 2.80 -7.43 -0.28
CA HIS A 152 1.77 -7.10 0.68
C HIS A 152 1.21 -5.71 0.37
N LEU A 153 -0.11 -5.54 0.37
CA LEU A 153 -0.74 -4.27 0.11
C LEU A 153 -1.52 -3.81 1.35
N LEU A 154 -1.16 -2.65 1.86
CA LEU A 154 -1.87 -1.99 2.95
C LEU A 154 -2.52 -0.72 2.39
N ILE A 155 -3.86 -0.62 2.53
CA ILE A 155 -4.64 0.50 2.04
C ILE A 155 -5.23 1.23 3.24
N THR A 156 -4.99 2.52 3.30
CA THR A 156 -5.50 3.40 4.35
C THR A 156 -6.72 4.17 3.89
N GLN A 157 -7.41 4.81 4.82
CA GLN A 157 -8.51 5.73 4.55
C GLN A 157 -9.72 5.09 3.83
N CYS A 158 -9.99 3.81 4.07
CA CYS A 158 -11.20 3.14 3.60
C CYS A 158 -12.37 3.47 4.54
N TYR A 159 -12.91 4.68 4.41
CA TYR A 159 -13.84 5.26 5.39
C TYR A 159 -15.21 4.59 5.44
N ASP A 160 -15.77 4.23 4.28
CA ASP A 160 -17.15 3.81 4.10
C ASP A 160 -17.28 2.77 2.97
N ASP A 161 -18.49 2.34 2.72
CA ASP A 161 -18.87 1.37 1.70
C ASP A 161 -18.57 1.87 0.27
N ILE A 162 -18.71 3.16 -0.01
CA ILE A 162 -18.44 3.76 -1.32
C ILE A 162 -16.95 3.69 -1.63
N THR A 163 -16.12 4.08 -0.66
CA THR A 163 -14.66 3.97 -0.77
C THR A 163 -14.23 2.52 -0.91
N ALA A 164 -14.83 1.61 -0.14
CA ALA A 164 -14.57 0.19 -0.21
C ALA A 164 -14.98 -0.41 -1.58
N ALA A 165 -16.11 0.01 -2.15
CA ALA A 165 -16.54 -0.39 -3.49
C ALA A 165 -15.54 0.06 -4.56
N THR A 166 -15.04 1.28 -4.46
CA THR A 166 -14.02 1.80 -5.37
C THR A 166 -12.74 0.98 -5.30
N VAL A 167 -12.25 0.69 -4.09
CA VAL A 167 -11.08 -0.19 -3.86
C VAL A 167 -11.31 -1.58 -4.47
N SER A 168 -12.49 -2.17 -4.24
CA SER A 168 -12.86 -3.47 -4.81
C SER A 168 -12.78 -3.46 -6.33
N CYS A 169 -13.39 -2.47 -6.99
CA CYS A 169 -13.41 -2.38 -8.44
C CYS A 169 -11.99 -2.29 -9.03
N GLU A 170 -11.15 -1.39 -8.49
CA GLU A 170 -9.78 -1.23 -8.97
C GLU A 170 -8.94 -2.49 -8.75
N LEU A 171 -9.06 -3.12 -7.59
CA LEU A 171 -8.26 -4.30 -7.28
C LEU A 171 -8.74 -5.57 -8.00
N MET A 172 -10.01 -5.72 -8.32
CA MET A 172 -10.52 -6.87 -9.09
C MET A 172 -10.04 -6.90 -10.56
N GLU A 173 -9.46 -5.80 -11.07
CA GLU A 173 -8.72 -5.81 -12.34
C GLU A 173 -7.38 -6.56 -12.24
N ILE A 174 -6.86 -6.75 -11.02
CA ILE A 174 -5.51 -7.31 -10.75
C ILE A 174 -5.61 -8.62 -9.98
N TYR A 175 -6.52 -8.70 -8.98
CA TYR A 175 -6.70 -9.84 -8.09
C TYR A 175 -7.98 -10.61 -8.43
N PRO A 176 -8.07 -11.91 -8.13
CA PRO A 176 -9.32 -12.65 -8.19
C PRO A 176 -10.41 -12.00 -7.31
N TYR A 177 -11.67 -12.09 -7.74
CA TYR A 177 -12.82 -11.52 -7.02
C TYR A 177 -13.01 -12.11 -5.61
N ASP A 178 -12.58 -13.35 -5.40
CA ASP A 178 -12.62 -14.08 -4.13
C ASP A 178 -11.34 -13.94 -3.29
N HIS A 179 -10.41 -13.06 -3.72
CA HIS A 179 -9.18 -12.81 -2.98
C HIS A 179 -9.50 -12.24 -1.59
N ILE A 180 -8.82 -12.79 -0.57
CA ILE A 180 -9.07 -12.41 0.83
C ILE A 180 -8.57 -10.99 1.10
N VAL A 181 -9.39 -10.24 1.81
CA VAL A 181 -9.06 -8.92 2.37
C VAL A 181 -9.21 -8.99 3.88
N THR A 182 -8.22 -8.53 4.63
CA THR A 182 -8.34 -8.31 6.06
C THR A 182 -8.70 -6.86 6.32
N ILE A 183 -9.79 -6.65 7.04
CA ILE A 183 -10.26 -5.32 7.44
C ILE A 183 -9.76 -5.10 8.87
N ILE A 184 -9.05 -4.01 9.08
CA ILE A 184 -8.41 -3.64 10.35
C ILE A 184 -8.99 -2.31 10.80
N GLU A 185 -9.71 -2.32 11.88
CA GLU A 185 -10.30 -1.12 12.47
C GLU A 185 -9.59 -0.80 13.79
N GLN A 186 -9.24 0.46 13.99
CA GLN A 186 -8.62 0.97 15.20
C GLN A 186 -7.35 0.21 15.60
N ALA A 187 -6.47 -0.06 14.62
CA ALA A 187 -5.25 -0.84 14.80
C ALA A 187 -4.45 -0.42 16.05
N GLY A 188 -4.19 -1.40 16.93
CA GLY A 188 -3.42 -1.20 18.16
C GLY A 188 -4.17 -0.47 19.29
N ALA A 189 -5.46 -0.15 19.15
CA ALA A 189 -6.29 0.39 20.21
C ALA A 189 -6.94 -0.72 21.05
N LEU A 190 -7.54 -0.35 22.19
CA LEU A 190 -8.22 -1.34 23.08
C LEU A 190 -9.45 -1.98 22.43
N ASP A 191 -10.06 -1.28 21.50
CA ASP A 191 -11.22 -1.69 20.73
C ASP A 191 -10.86 -2.06 19.28
N GLU A 192 -9.61 -2.49 19.06
CA GLU A 192 -9.17 -3.05 17.79
C GLU A 192 -10.10 -4.18 17.34
N HIS A 193 -10.55 -4.10 16.08
CA HIS A 193 -11.37 -5.12 15.47
C HIS A 193 -10.78 -5.56 14.13
N ILE A 194 -10.52 -6.84 13.99
CA ILE A 194 -9.91 -7.45 12.80
C ILE A 194 -10.81 -8.56 12.29
N TYR A 195 -11.20 -8.46 11.02
CA TYR A 195 -12.02 -9.47 10.37
C TYR A 195 -11.67 -9.58 8.89
N THR A 196 -12.15 -10.62 8.21
CA THR A 196 -11.82 -10.91 6.83
C THR A 196 -13.05 -10.90 5.94
N SER A 197 -12.86 -10.49 4.70
CA SER A 197 -13.84 -10.55 3.63
C SER A 197 -13.18 -11.00 2.33
N THR A 198 -13.89 -10.95 1.23
CA THR A 198 -13.35 -11.07 -0.13
C THR A 198 -13.46 -9.72 -0.84
N LEU A 199 -12.69 -9.53 -1.93
CA LEU A 199 -12.78 -8.28 -2.69
C LEU A 199 -14.21 -8.01 -3.17
N GLN A 200 -14.94 -9.02 -3.64
CA GLN A 200 -16.32 -8.85 -4.12
C GLN A 200 -17.32 -8.47 -3.03
N GLU A 201 -17.05 -8.83 -1.77
CA GLU A 201 -17.96 -8.61 -0.63
C GLU A 201 -17.52 -7.43 0.25
N LEU A 202 -16.36 -6.84 -0.02
CA LEU A 202 -15.73 -5.83 0.82
C LEU A 202 -16.65 -4.64 1.14
N SER A 203 -17.34 -4.09 0.15
CA SER A 203 -18.25 -2.94 0.36
C SER A 203 -19.43 -3.29 1.28
N ALA A 204 -19.99 -4.49 1.12
CA ALA A 204 -21.09 -4.95 1.98
C ALA A 204 -20.64 -5.18 3.43
N GLU A 205 -19.43 -5.73 3.63
CA GLU A 205 -18.88 -5.96 4.96
C GLU A 205 -18.48 -4.67 5.67
N VAL A 206 -17.94 -3.69 4.95
CA VAL A 206 -17.61 -2.36 5.50
C VAL A 206 -18.88 -1.62 5.91
N GLY A 207 -19.96 -1.72 5.12
CA GLY A 207 -21.25 -1.09 5.39
C GLY A 207 -21.21 0.45 5.40
N GLU A 208 -22.35 1.05 5.69
CA GLU A 208 -22.54 2.51 5.65
C GLU A 208 -21.89 3.27 6.81
N GLN A 209 -21.38 2.56 7.82
CA GLN A 209 -20.78 3.20 8.98
C GLN A 209 -19.40 3.78 8.65
N VAL A 210 -19.28 5.10 8.72
CA VAL A 210 -18.02 5.80 8.53
C VAL A 210 -17.03 5.48 9.65
N ASN A 211 -15.85 5.02 9.29
CA ASN A 211 -14.76 4.75 10.22
C ASN A 211 -13.43 5.29 9.66
N ASN A 212 -12.96 6.40 10.22
CA ASN A 212 -11.72 7.06 9.80
C ASN A 212 -10.43 6.30 10.20
N LEU A 213 -10.56 5.25 11.01
CA LEU A 213 -9.45 4.44 11.51
C LEU A 213 -9.45 3.03 10.89
N ARG A 214 -10.07 2.88 9.71
CA ARG A 214 -10.09 1.61 8.97
C ARG A 214 -8.97 1.56 7.96
N ALA A 215 -8.23 0.46 7.99
CA ALA A 215 -7.26 0.07 6.98
C ALA A 215 -7.63 -1.31 6.42
N LEU A 216 -7.18 -1.58 5.19
CA LEU A 216 -7.34 -2.88 4.54
C LEU A 216 -5.97 -3.48 4.31
N TYR A 217 -5.85 -4.77 4.54
CA TYR A 217 -4.68 -5.53 4.16
C TYR A 217 -5.06 -6.59 3.13
N ILE A 218 -4.35 -6.60 2.02
CA ILE A 218 -4.50 -7.54 0.93
C ILE A 218 -3.20 -8.35 0.85
N PRO A 219 -3.23 -9.65 1.15
CA PRO A 219 -2.06 -10.51 1.04
C PRO A 219 -1.62 -10.65 -0.41
N PRO A 220 -0.32 -10.91 -0.65
CA PRO A 220 0.19 -11.10 -2.00
C PRO A 220 -0.49 -12.29 -2.68
N LEU A 221 -0.68 -12.19 -3.99
CA LEU A 221 -1.03 -13.35 -4.78
C LEU A 221 0.06 -14.40 -4.58
N LYS A 222 -0.33 -15.57 -4.10
CA LYS A 222 0.56 -16.72 -4.14
C LYS A 222 0.90 -16.95 -5.60
N ASN A 223 2.16 -16.78 -5.92
CA ASN A 223 2.63 -16.99 -7.27
C ASN A 223 2.22 -18.37 -7.77
N SER A 224 1.14 -18.44 -8.53
CA SER A 224 0.93 -19.58 -9.41
C SER A 224 1.90 -19.55 -10.62
N LEU A 225 2.66 -18.43 -10.77
CA LEU A 225 3.64 -18.20 -11.83
C LEU A 225 5.04 -17.84 -11.30
N SER A 226 5.25 -17.58 -10.00
CA SER A 226 6.56 -17.71 -9.43
C SER A 226 6.79 -19.16 -8.99
N TYR A 227 6.56 -20.07 -9.87
CA TYR A 227 7.59 -21.08 -9.95
C TYR A 227 8.87 -20.28 -10.13
N ASN A 228 9.58 -20.10 -9.03
CA ASN A 228 10.99 -19.79 -9.10
C ASN A 228 11.50 -20.77 -10.15
N ILE A 229 12.12 -20.32 -11.23
CA ILE A 229 12.67 -21.21 -12.27
C ILE A 229 13.52 -22.30 -11.60
N LYS A 230 14.13 -21.99 -10.43
CA LYS A 230 14.83 -22.95 -9.57
C LYS A 230 13.90 -24.02 -8.96
N ASP A 231 12.68 -23.68 -8.57
CA ASP A 231 11.71 -24.64 -7.99
C ASP A 231 11.13 -25.51 -9.12
N TYR A 232 10.87 -24.92 -10.30
CA TYR A 232 10.46 -25.66 -11.49
C TYR A 232 11.60 -26.56 -11.99
N ALA A 233 12.84 -26.10 -12.03
CA ALA A 233 14.00 -26.90 -12.38
C ALA A 233 14.30 -28.00 -11.34
N SER A 234 13.93 -27.84 -10.07
CA SER A 234 14.07 -28.86 -9.03
C SER A 234 12.96 -29.92 -9.04
N GLU A 235 11.79 -29.60 -9.61
CA GLU A 235 10.69 -30.55 -9.85
C GLU A 235 10.87 -31.32 -11.18
N TYR A 236 11.79 -30.89 -12.03
CA TYR A 236 12.14 -31.57 -13.27
C TYR A 236 12.93 -32.83 -12.89
N ASN A 237 12.26 -33.96 -12.85
CA ASN A 237 12.95 -35.26 -12.64
C ASN A 237 13.73 -35.61 -13.91
N ASP A 238 15.00 -35.83 -13.76
CA ASP A 238 15.97 -36.31 -14.78
C ASP A 238 15.61 -37.70 -15.42
N GLU A 239 14.46 -38.27 -15.04
CA GLU A 239 14.08 -39.63 -15.49
C GLU A 239 13.36 -39.66 -16.85
N ASP A 240 12.88 -38.53 -17.37
CA ASP A 240 12.35 -38.45 -18.74
C ASP A 240 13.28 -37.57 -19.59
N GLU A 241 14.17 -38.17 -20.39
CA GLU A 241 14.93 -37.46 -21.41
C GLU A 241 14.00 -36.83 -22.46
N ILE A 242 13.37 -35.68 -22.14
CA ILE A 242 12.66 -34.86 -23.13
C ILE A 242 13.74 -34.15 -23.95
N THR A 243 13.83 -34.49 -25.23
CA THR A 243 14.79 -33.86 -26.13
C THR A 243 14.32 -32.49 -26.60
N GLU A 244 15.25 -31.63 -27.05
CA GLU A 244 14.94 -30.36 -27.69
C GLU A 244 13.95 -30.54 -28.85
N ASP A 245 14.14 -31.58 -29.66
CA ASP A 245 13.25 -31.89 -30.80
C ASP A 245 11.82 -32.22 -30.35
N ASP A 246 11.63 -32.89 -29.21
CA ASP A 246 10.29 -33.17 -28.64
C ASP A 246 9.59 -31.90 -28.22
N LEU A 247 10.30 -30.95 -27.63
CA LEU A 247 9.74 -29.65 -27.22
C LEU A 247 9.41 -28.77 -28.42
N ILE A 248 10.27 -28.74 -29.45
CA ILE A 248 10.02 -28.05 -30.72
C ILE A 248 8.76 -28.60 -31.39
N ASN A 249 8.65 -29.91 -31.52
CA ASN A 249 7.48 -30.56 -32.10
C ASN A 249 6.20 -30.24 -31.31
N LYS A 250 6.27 -30.21 -30.00
CA LYS A 250 5.15 -29.82 -29.12
C LYS A 250 4.72 -28.36 -29.32
N LEU A 251 5.69 -27.42 -29.42
CA LEU A 251 5.40 -26.02 -29.73
C LEU A 251 4.74 -25.83 -31.10
N GLU A 252 5.27 -26.49 -32.15
CA GLU A 252 4.69 -26.44 -33.49
C GLU A 252 3.22 -26.94 -33.52
N ASN A 253 2.94 -28.02 -32.78
CA ASN A 253 1.59 -28.56 -32.64
C ASN A 253 0.65 -27.56 -31.92
N LEU A 254 1.11 -26.89 -30.86
CA LEU A 254 0.34 -25.90 -30.12
C LEU A 254 0.04 -24.66 -30.98
N VAL A 255 1.04 -24.16 -31.72
CA VAL A 255 0.85 -23.03 -32.67
C VAL A 255 -0.11 -23.42 -33.77
N SER A 256 -0.03 -24.67 -34.33
CA SER A 256 -0.96 -25.15 -35.32
C SER A 256 -2.42 -25.24 -34.79
N LYS A 257 -2.56 -25.59 -33.51
CA LYS A 257 -3.86 -25.60 -32.82
C LYS A 257 -4.45 -24.18 -32.70
N LEU A 258 -3.65 -23.19 -32.31
CA LEU A 258 -4.08 -21.79 -32.28
C LEU A 258 -4.50 -21.28 -33.66
N LYS A 259 -3.73 -21.59 -34.72
CA LYS A 259 -4.07 -21.21 -36.09
C LYS A 259 -5.42 -21.79 -36.54
N LYS A 260 -5.70 -23.08 -36.24
CA LYS A 260 -6.98 -23.68 -36.54
C LYS A 260 -8.18 -23.06 -35.79
N ASN A 261 -7.91 -22.55 -34.58
CA ASN A 261 -8.92 -21.89 -33.78
C ASN A 261 -9.20 -20.46 -34.24
N SER A 262 -8.23 -19.76 -34.86
CA SER A 262 -8.40 -18.40 -35.38
C SER A 262 -9.40 -18.28 -36.52
N ASP A 263 -9.67 -19.38 -37.24
CA ASP A 263 -10.61 -19.41 -38.38
C ASP A 263 -12.07 -19.64 -37.98
N ARG A 264 -12.37 -19.75 -36.68
CA ARG A 264 -13.72 -20.03 -36.15
C ARG A 264 -14.27 -18.83 -35.39
N THR A 265 -15.55 -18.52 -35.58
CA THR A 265 -16.20 -17.29 -35.10
C THR A 265 -16.90 -17.39 -33.75
N ASP A 266 -16.89 -18.55 -33.06
CA ASP A 266 -17.66 -18.79 -31.85
C ASP A 266 -16.76 -19.19 -30.67
N ASP A 267 -16.94 -18.50 -29.56
CA ASP A 267 -16.55 -18.76 -28.14
C ASP A 267 -15.24 -19.54 -27.85
N TYR A 268 -14.12 -19.08 -28.40
CA TYR A 268 -12.79 -19.76 -28.27
C TYR A 268 -11.85 -19.17 -27.19
N THR A 269 -12.30 -18.22 -26.41
CA THR A 269 -11.43 -17.49 -25.47
C THR A 269 -10.75 -18.41 -24.43
N VAL A 270 -11.48 -19.38 -23.87
CA VAL A 270 -10.96 -20.30 -22.85
C VAL A 270 -9.99 -21.32 -23.41
N ASP A 271 -10.27 -21.90 -24.58
CA ASP A 271 -9.40 -22.89 -25.21
C ASP A 271 -8.10 -22.25 -25.75
N ASN A 272 -8.19 -21.02 -26.25
CA ASN A 272 -7.02 -20.27 -26.68
C ASN A 272 -6.14 -19.86 -25.49
N ALA A 273 -6.73 -19.42 -24.38
CA ALA A 273 -5.99 -19.12 -23.16
C ALA A 273 -5.23 -20.34 -22.62
N LYS A 274 -5.87 -21.50 -22.59
CA LYS A 274 -5.21 -22.78 -22.22
C LYS A 274 -4.06 -23.14 -23.17
N THR A 275 -4.27 -22.97 -24.47
CA THR A 275 -3.23 -23.27 -25.46
C THR A 275 -2.06 -22.31 -25.36
N LEU A 276 -2.32 -21.01 -25.11
CA LEU A 276 -1.27 -20.02 -24.86
C LEU A 276 -0.48 -20.33 -23.58
N ALA A 277 -1.16 -20.71 -22.51
CA ALA A 277 -0.49 -21.15 -21.27
C ALA A 277 0.41 -22.39 -21.51
N GLN A 278 -0.05 -23.33 -22.30
CA GLN A 278 0.76 -24.49 -22.69
C GLN A 278 2.00 -24.11 -23.54
N ILE A 279 1.88 -23.13 -24.43
CA ILE A 279 3.01 -22.60 -25.21
C ILE A 279 4.04 -21.98 -24.28
N ILE A 280 3.59 -21.13 -23.34
CA ILE A 280 4.49 -20.49 -22.36
C ILE A 280 5.22 -21.54 -21.53
N ASN A 281 4.50 -22.53 -20.98
CA ASN A 281 5.12 -23.61 -20.20
C ASN A 281 6.11 -24.42 -21.02
N THR A 282 5.74 -24.81 -22.26
CA THR A 282 6.67 -25.57 -23.13
C THR A 282 7.91 -24.75 -23.53
N SER A 283 7.77 -23.41 -23.67
CA SER A 283 8.90 -22.54 -23.93
C SER A 283 9.84 -22.44 -22.71
N LEU A 284 9.29 -22.45 -21.50
CA LEU A 284 10.06 -22.52 -20.26
C LEU A 284 10.79 -23.88 -20.13
N ASP A 285 10.08 -24.98 -20.41
CA ASP A 285 10.67 -26.33 -20.46
C ASP A 285 11.86 -26.38 -21.45
N PHE A 286 11.72 -25.78 -22.63
CA PHE A 286 12.78 -25.67 -23.63
C PHE A 286 13.98 -24.88 -23.12
N THR A 287 13.76 -23.76 -22.44
CA THR A 287 14.85 -22.95 -21.87
C THR A 287 15.65 -23.71 -20.82
N ILE A 288 15.00 -24.59 -20.06
CA ILE A 288 15.63 -25.43 -19.04
C ILE A 288 16.39 -26.61 -19.71
N ALA A 289 15.77 -27.31 -20.67
CA ALA A 289 16.35 -28.49 -21.33
C ALA A 289 17.58 -28.16 -22.19
N CYS A 290 17.61 -26.93 -22.77
CA CYS A 290 18.73 -26.51 -23.63
C CYS A 290 19.97 -26.08 -22.86
N ASP A 291 19.98 -26.14 -21.52
CA ASP A 291 21.05 -25.60 -20.66
C ASP A 291 21.45 -24.19 -21.11
N ALA A 292 20.43 -23.43 -21.57
CA ALA A 292 20.62 -22.17 -22.27
C ALA A 292 21.14 -21.13 -21.29
N TYR A 293 22.23 -20.50 -21.59
CA TYR A 293 22.86 -19.39 -20.89
C TYR A 293 22.02 -18.10 -20.87
N TYR A 294 20.72 -18.19 -21.17
CA TYR A 294 19.82 -17.03 -21.18
C TYR A 294 19.06 -16.96 -19.87
N GLU A 295 19.19 -15.84 -19.19
CA GLU A 295 18.29 -15.54 -18.09
C GLU A 295 16.91 -15.13 -18.65
N LEU A 296 15.83 -15.40 -17.92
CA LEU A 296 14.48 -14.98 -18.32
C LEU A 296 14.41 -13.47 -18.58
N SER A 297 15.25 -12.68 -17.90
CA SER A 297 15.46 -11.25 -18.13
C SER A 297 15.88 -10.91 -19.56
N ASP A 298 16.70 -11.75 -20.20
CA ASP A 298 17.16 -11.52 -21.56
C ASP A 298 16.01 -11.73 -22.55
N ILE A 299 15.20 -12.77 -22.35
CA ILE A 299 14.01 -13.04 -23.17
C ILE A 299 13.00 -11.90 -23.02
N VAL A 300 12.77 -11.41 -21.80
CA VAL A 300 11.84 -10.28 -21.56
C VAL A 300 12.36 -8.99 -22.18
N ASN A 301 13.66 -8.75 -22.19
CA ASN A 301 14.24 -7.56 -22.82
C ASN A 301 14.10 -7.61 -24.35
N GLU A 302 14.40 -8.76 -24.99
CA GLU A 302 14.14 -8.98 -26.41
C GLU A 302 12.67 -8.75 -26.78
N MET A 303 11.74 -9.25 -25.96
CA MET A 303 10.31 -9.03 -26.18
C MET A 303 9.89 -7.56 -26.07
N LYS A 304 10.58 -6.74 -25.26
CA LYS A 304 10.34 -5.31 -25.17
C LYS A 304 10.89 -4.59 -26.39
N GLU A 305 12.11 -4.91 -26.83
CA GLU A 305 12.73 -4.32 -28.00
C GLU A 305 11.93 -4.59 -29.28
N ASP A 306 11.40 -5.80 -29.45
CA ASP A 306 10.50 -6.13 -30.56
C ASP A 306 9.21 -5.30 -30.58
N ARG A 307 8.66 -4.96 -29.41
CA ARG A 307 7.46 -4.09 -29.31
C ARG A 307 7.73 -2.62 -29.60
N GLU A 308 8.96 -2.15 -29.32
CA GLU A 308 9.34 -0.75 -29.59
C GLU A 308 9.73 -0.54 -31.06
N ASN A 309 10.14 -1.59 -31.77
CA ASN A 309 10.60 -1.54 -33.18
C ASN A 309 9.51 -1.97 -34.20
N GLY A 310 8.37 -2.47 -33.78
CA GLY A 310 7.23 -2.90 -34.63
C GLY A 310 6.07 -1.90 -34.58
#